data_6dea5b8172ef9da843cdc6a5da969483
#
_entry.id   6dea5b8172ef9da843cdc6a5da969483
#
_cell.length_a   1.000
_cell.length_b   1.000
_cell.length_c   1.000
_cell.angle_alpha   90.00
_cell.angle_beta   90.00
_cell.angle_gamma   90.00
#
_symmetry.space_group_name_H-M   'P 1'
#
loop_
_entity.id
_entity.type
_entity.pdbx_description
1 polymer ?
#
loop_
_entity_poly.entity_id
_entity_poly.type
_entity_poly.pdbx_seq_one_letter_code
_entity_poly.pdbx_strand_id
1 'polypeptide(L)'
;TFNEYMKNNKLTPSEEDYVEMIYRINLNRGNVQVKDVANELNIKPASVTKMVKKLNDKDILEYKKYDYIKLTEMGYKVGNTLLKRHNTIYKFLEILGVKDSIHEETEKIEHTINYDTLEKMETLINFFSKYQGIYSLLKEFQEDKHLDT
;
A
#
# COMPACT_ATOMS: atom_id res chain seq x y z
N THR A 1 9.61 0.04 -13.51
CA THR A 1 9.57 -1.10 -12.59
C THR A 1 9.50 -0.62 -11.14
N PHE A 2 9.10 -1.48 -10.21
CA PHE A 2 9.12 -1.21 -8.77
C PHE A 2 10.53 -0.80 -8.31
N ASN A 3 11.54 -1.45 -8.83
CA ASN A 3 12.94 -1.16 -8.54
C ASN A 3 13.35 0.26 -8.97
N GLU A 4 12.90 0.69 -10.13
CA GLU A 4 13.11 2.06 -10.62
C GLU A 4 12.38 3.09 -9.76
N TYR A 5 11.14 2.80 -9.38
CA TYR A 5 10.38 3.64 -8.46
C TYR A 5 11.11 3.81 -7.12
N MET A 6 11.52 2.71 -6.50
CA MET A 6 12.22 2.74 -5.20
C MET A 6 13.58 3.44 -5.26
N LYS A 7 14.30 3.35 -6.39
CA LYS A 7 15.57 4.04 -6.58
C LYS A 7 15.40 5.54 -6.84
N ASN A 8 14.33 5.92 -7.53
CA ASN A 8 14.04 7.28 -7.94
C ASN A 8 12.89 7.91 -7.13
N ASN A 9 12.66 7.44 -5.92
CA ASN A 9 11.52 7.85 -5.10
C ASN A 9 11.42 9.38 -4.97
N LYS A 10 10.52 9.97 -5.76
CA LYS A 10 10.24 11.41 -5.80
C LYS A 10 9.01 11.80 -4.97
N LEU A 11 8.32 10.80 -4.40
CA LEU A 11 7.13 11.03 -3.59
C LEU A 11 7.48 10.96 -2.10
N THR A 12 6.90 11.85 -1.33
CA THR A 12 6.93 11.77 0.13
C THR A 12 6.00 10.66 0.62
N PRO A 13 6.16 10.15 1.86
CA PRO A 13 5.22 9.18 2.45
C PRO A 13 3.76 9.63 2.35
N SER A 14 3.47 10.87 2.66
CA SER A 14 2.11 11.43 2.55
C SER A 14 1.59 11.41 1.11
N GLU A 15 2.41 11.78 0.14
CA GLU A 15 2.05 11.72 -1.28
C GLU A 15 1.79 10.27 -1.72
N GLU A 16 2.59 9.32 -1.27
CA GLU A 16 2.38 7.89 -1.52
C GLU A 16 1.03 7.41 -1.00
N ASP A 17 0.65 7.79 0.22
CA ASP A 17 -0.64 7.43 0.82
C ASP A 17 -1.83 7.91 -0.02
N TYR A 18 -1.76 9.15 -0.52
CA TYR A 18 -2.80 9.69 -1.40
C TYR A 18 -2.89 8.96 -2.74
N VAL A 19 -1.75 8.69 -3.37
CA VAL A 19 -1.72 7.98 -4.66
C VAL A 19 -2.27 6.56 -4.50
N GLU A 20 -1.87 5.86 -3.46
CA GLU A 20 -2.38 4.51 -3.16
C GLU A 20 -3.89 4.53 -2.92
N MET A 21 -4.40 5.48 -2.13
CA MET A 21 -5.83 5.60 -1.85
C MET A 21 -6.63 5.93 -3.12
N ILE A 22 -6.17 6.87 -3.91
CA ILE A 22 -6.81 7.22 -5.20
C ILE A 22 -6.84 5.99 -6.12
N TYR A 23 -5.75 5.25 -6.20
CA TYR A 23 -5.67 4.02 -6.97
C TYR A 23 -6.67 2.96 -6.49
N ARG A 24 -6.77 2.74 -5.18
CA ARG A 24 -7.73 1.80 -4.57
C ARG A 24 -9.18 2.18 -4.90
N ILE A 25 -9.54 3.45 -4.74
CA ILE A 25 -10.88 3.94 -5.04
C ILE A 25 -11.19 3.75 -6.52
N ASN A 26 -10.23 4.06 -7.40
CA ASN A 26 -10.37 3.86 -8.83
C ASN A 26 -10.64 2.40 -9.19
N LEU A 27 -9.93 1.46 -8.59
CA LEU A 27 -10.16 0.02 -8.79
C LEU A 27 -11.56 -0.43 -8.37
N ASN A 28 -12.08 0.14 -7.28
CA ASN A 28 -13.36 -0.28 -6.69
C ASN A 28 -14.58 0.41 -7.32
N ARG A 29 -14.47 1.70 -7.64
CA ARG A 29 -15.60 2.54 -8.05
C ARG A 29 -15.44 3.17 -9.44
N GLY A 30 -14.25 3.14 -10.03
CA GLY A 30 -13.90 3.79 -11.28
C GLY A 30 -13.56 5.27 -11.09
N ASN A 31 -14.55 6.16 -11.09
CA ASN A 31 -14.33 7.59 -10.96
C ASN A 31 -14.02 8.01 -9.52
N VAL A 32 -13.02 8.86 -9.36
CA VAL A 32 -12.55 9.35 -8.05
C VAL A 32 -12.80 10.86 -7.94
N GLN A 33 -13.42 11.28 -6.84
CA GLN A 33 -13.64 12.67 -6.50
C GLN A 33 -12.89 13.05 -5.22
N VAL A 34 -12.64 14.34 -5.03
CA VAL A 34 -12.01 14.86 -3.81
C VAL A 34 -12.73 14.38 -2.54
N LYS A 35 -14.07 14.39 -2.54
CA LYS A 35 -14.87 13.91 -1.40
C LYS A 35 -14.64 12.43 -1.06
N ASP A 36 -14.41 11.59 -2.07
CA ASP A 36 -14.16 10.16 -1.86
C ASP A 36 -12.85 9.94 -1.11
N VAL A 37 -11.79 10.63 -1.52
CA VAL A 37 -10.48 10.58 -0.86
C VAL A 37 -10.56 11.16 0.56
N ALA A 38 -11.24 12.29 0.72
CA ALA A 38 -11.43 12.93 2.02
C ALA A 38 -12.13 12.00 3.02
N ASN A 39 -13.17 11.29 2.58
CA ASN A 39 -13.89 10.32 3.40
C ASN A 39 -13.03 9.12 3.79
N GLU A 40 -12.33 8.52 2.82
CA GLU A 40 -11.50 7.33 3.07
C GLU A 40 -10.30 7.63 4.00
N LEU A 41 -9.68 8.80 3.85
CA LEU A 41 -8.55 9.22 4.70
C LEU A 41 -8.98 9.93 5.98
N ASN A 42 -10.28 10.19 6.15
CA ASN A 42 -10.84 10.95 7.28
C ASN A 42 -10.16 12.31 7.49
N ILE A 43 -10.07 13.08 6.41
CA ILE A 43 -9.45 14.40 6.37
C ILE A 43 -10.36 15.42 5.67
N LYS A 44 -10.02 16.70 5.80
CA LYS A 44 -10.80 17.78 5.18
C LYS A 44 -10.60 17.80 3.65
N PRO A 45 -11.67 18.03 2.87
CA PRO A 45 -11.57 18.15 1.40
C PRO A 45 -10.55 19.18 0.92
N ALA A 46 -10.36 20.28 1.63
CA ALA A 46 -9.36 21.30 1.31
C ALA A 46 -7.93 20.75 1.33
N SER A 47 -7.62 19.84 2.27
CA SER A 47 -6.32 19.16 2.34
C SER A 47 -6.12 18.24 1.14
N VAL A 48 -7.16 17.52 0.73
CA VAL A 48 -7.14 16.68 -0.47
C VAL A 48 -6.88 17.52 -1.71
N THR A 49 -7.62 18.61 -1.89
CA THR A 49 -7.47 19.52 -3.04
C THR A 49 -6.03 20.03 -3.16
N LYS A 50 -5.44 20.42 -2.05
CA LYS A 50 -4.04 20.89 -2.00
C LYS A 50 -3.06 19.81 -2.46
N MET A 51 -3.23 18.61 -1.97
CA MET A 51 -2.37 17.47 -2.34
C MET A 51 -2.58 17.06 -3.80
N VAL A 52 -3.81 17.00 -4.26
CA VAL A 52 -4.16 16.65 -5.64
C VAL A 52 -3.54 17.62 -6.63
N LYS A 53 -3.54 18.93 -6.34
CA LYS A 53 -2.85 19.94 -7.16
C LYS A 53 -1.34 19.67 -7.23
N LYS A 54 -0.74 19.32 -6.11
CA LYS A 54 0.69 18.98 -6.01
C LYS A 54 1.05 17.73 -6.84
N LEU A 55 0.21 16.71 -6.79
CA LEU A 55 0.37 15.49 -7.58
C LEU A 55 0.11 15.71 -9.06
N ASN A 56 -0.78 16.64 -9.41
CA ASN A 56 -0.97 17.09 -10.79
C ASN A 56 0.30 17.73 -11.36
N ASP A 57 1.00 18.54 -10.57
CA ASP A 57 2.27 19.15 -10.97
C ASP A 57 3.40 18.11 -11.16
N LYS A 58 3.26 16.93 -10.57
CA LYS A 58 4.20 15.81 -10.70
C LYS A 58 3.81 14.79 -11.79
N ASP A 59 2.81 15.09 -12.60
CA ASP A 59 2.30 14.21 -13.67
C ASP A 59 1.79 12.83 -13.18
N ILE A 60 1.44 12.73 -11.90
CA ILE A 60 0.86 11.50 -11.31
C ILE A 60 -0.62 11.39 -11.63
N LEU A 61 -1.30 12.53 -11.68
CA LEU A 61 -2.74 12.61 -11.97
C LEU A 61 -3.06 13.89 -12.73
N GLU A 62 -4.26 13.94 -13.29
CA GLU A 62 -4.86 15.13 -13.87
C GLU A 62 -6.06 15.55 -13.01
N TYR A 63 -6.11 16.81 -12.65
CA TYR A 63 -7.19 17.37 -11.85
C TYR A 63 -7.53 18.80 -12.28
N LYS A 64 -8.81 19.02 -12.50
CA LYS A 64 -9.41 20.36 -12.66
C LYS A 64 -10.45 20.55 -11.58
N LYS A 65 -10.61 21.79 -11.08
CA LYS A 65 -11.58 22.12 -10.04
C LYS A 65 -12.97 21.61 -10.42
N TYR A 66 -13.63 20.92 -9.47
CA TYR A 66 -14.96 20.30 -9.61
C TYR A 66 -15.03 19.09 -10.55
N ASP A 67 -13.93 18.60 -11.05
CA ASP A 67 -13.87 17.42 -11.92
C ASP A 67 -13.39 16.17 -11.16
N TYR A 68 -13.40 15.05 -11.83
CA TYR A 68 -12.81 13.81 -11.32
C TYR A 68 -11.29 13.89 -11.28
N ILE A 69 -10.71 13.17 -10.32
CA ILE A 69 -9.28 12.92 -10.25
C ILE A 69 -8.97 11.75 -11.20
N LYS A 70 -8.12 11.96 -12.17
CA LYS A 70 -7.74 10.93 -13.16
C LYS A 70 -6.26 10.61 -13.03
N LEU A 71 -5.92 9.37 -12.71
CA LEU A 71 -4.54 8.92 -12.72
C LEU A 71 -3.97 8.92 -14.14
N THR A 72 -2.74 9.40 -14.30
CA THR A 72 -1.98 9.24 -15.52
C THR A 72 -1.47 7.79 -15.64
N GLU A 73 -0.90 7.42 -16.77
CA GLU A 73 -0.25 6.11 -16.91
C GLU A 73 0.81 5.89 -15.82
N MET A 74 1.62 6.90 -15.52
CA MET A 74 2.58 6.87 -14.42
C MET A 74 1.90 6.71 -13.07
N GLY A 75 0.81 7.43 -12.83
CA GLY A 75 0.01 7.33 -11.61
C GLY A 75 -0.55 5.93 -11.38
N TYR A 76 -1.02 5.25 -12.42
CA TYR A 76 -1.46 3.85 -12.36
C TYR A 76 -0.30 2.92 -12.00
N LYS A 77 0.86 3.08 -12.61
CA LYS A 77 2.05 2.26 -12.32
C LYS A 77 2.51 2.44 -10.89
N VAL A 78 2.59 3.68 -10.43
CA VAL A 78 2.97 4.00 -9.04
C VAL A 78 1.94 3.45 -8.06
N GLY A 79 0.66 3.70 -8.27
CA GLY A 79 -0.41 3.21 -7.41
C GLY A 79 -0.43 1.69 -7.29
N ASN A 80 -0.29 0.98 -8.40
CA ASN A 80 -0.19 -0.47 -8.41
C ASN A 80 1.03 -0.97 -7.63
N THR A 81 2.17 -0.33 -7.79
CA THR A 81 3.40 -0.64 -7.07
C THR A 81 3.25 -0.44 -5.57
N LEU A 82 2.66 0.68 -5.15
CA LEU A 82 2.41 0.99 -3.74
C LEU A 82 1.44 -0.01 -3.11
N LEU A 83 0.37 -0.34 -3.81
CA LEU A 83 -0.60 -1.33 -3.31
C LEU A 83 0.04 -2.73 -3.17
N LYS A 84 0.84 -3.16 -4.13
CA LYS A 84 1.58 -4.43 -4.03
C LYS A 84 2.53 -4.44 -2.84
N ARG A 85 3.25 -3.35 -2.61
CA ARG A 85 4.14 -3.18 -1.45
C ARG A 85 3.35 -3.34 -0.15
N HIS A 86 2.25 -2.63 -0.03
CA HIS A 86 1.36 -2.72 1.13
C HIS A 86 0.89 -4.16 1.37
N ASN A 87 0.36 -4.80 0.34
CA ASN A 87 -0.16 -6.17 0.43
C ASN A 87 0.92 -7.20 0.80
N THR A 88 2.13 -7.04 0.27
CA THR A 88 3.27 -7.91 0.57
C THR A 88 3.65 -7.81 2.06
N ILE A 89 3.79 -6.61 2.57
CA ILE A 89 4.12 -6.38 3.99
C ILE A 89 3.01 -6.90 4.89
N TYR A 90 1.76 -6.58 4.58
CA TYR A 90 0.60 -7.06 5.33
C TYR A 90 0.58 -8.59 5.40
N LYS A 91 0.72 -9.25 4.27
CA LYS A 91 0.73 -10.72 4.18
C LYS A 91 1.89 -11.33 4.96
N PHE A 92 3.08 -10.74 4.88
CA PHE A 92 4.23 -11.18 5.64
C PHE A 92 3.98 -11.09 7.16
N LEU A 93 3.46 -9.97 7.64
CA LEU A 93 3.11 -9.78 9.05
C LEU A 93 2.02 -10.77 9.49
N GLU A 94 1.03 -11.04 8.65
CA GLU A 94 -0.01 -12.04 8.90
C GLU A 94 0.60 -13.44 9.09
N ILE A 95 1.54 -13.82 8.25
CA ILE A 95 2.28 -15.10 8.36
C ILE A 95 3.09 -15.17 9.66
N LEU A 96 3.68 -14.06 10.10
CA LEU A 96 4.39 -13.97 11.39
C LEU A 96 3.46 -14.10 12.60
N GLY A 97 2.15 -13.97 12.41
CA GLY A 97 1.17 -14.04 13.49
C GLY A 97 0.81 -12.69 14.11
N VAL A 98 1.22 -11.58 13.49
CA VAL A 98 0.80 -10.24 13.91
C VAL A 98 -0.69 -10.07 13.62
N LYS A 99 -1.50 -9.69 14.61
CA LYS A 99 -2.97 -9.55 14.48
C LYS A 99 -3.44 -8.13 14.79
N ASP A 100 -3.40 -7.72 16.03
CA ASP A 100 -4.05 -6.49 16.49
C ASP A 100 -3.41 -5.21 15.93
N SER A 101 -2.09 -5.19 15.77
CA SER A 101 -1.32 -4.05 15.26
C SER A 101 -0.98 -4.13 13.77
N ILE A 102 -1.51 -5.10 13.04
CA ILE A 102 -1.05 -5.42 11.68
C ILE A 102 -1.19 -4.25 10.70
N HIS A 103 -2.29 -3.49 10.75
CA HIS A 103 -2.48 -2.32 9.91
C HIS A 103 -1.48 -1.21 10.23
N GLU A 104 -1.33 -0.89 11.51
CA GLU A 104 -0.41 0.14 11.98
C GLU A 104 1.04 -0.20 11.64
N GLU A 105 1.46 -1.44 11.86
CA GLU A 105 2.81 -1.89 11.54
C GLU A 105 3.07 -1.88 10.03
N THR A 106 2.10 -2.30 9.23
CA THR A 106 2.20 -2.24 7.76
C THR A 106 2.45 -0.81 7.29
N GLU A 107 1.65 0.15 7.77
CA GLU A 107 1.80 1.57 7.44
C GLU A 107 3.18 2.13 7.81
N LYS A 108 3.72 1.75 8.96
CA LYS A 108 5.06 2.17 9.38
C LYS A 108 6.17 1.61 8.51
N ILE A 109 6.09 0.33 8.17
CA ILE A 109 7.13 -0.38 7.43
C ILE A 109 7.17 0.02 5.95
N GLU A 110 6.01 0.21 5.32
CA GLU A 110 5.93 0.38 3.87
C GLU A 110 6.69 1.59 3.33
N HIS A 111 6.83 2.65 4.11
CA HIS A 111 7.55 3.85 3.70
C HIS A 111 9.07 3.80 3.95
N THR A 112 9.54 2.82 4.70
CA THR A 112 10.95 2.72 5.13
C THR A 112 11.66 1.48 4.62
N ILE A 113 10.93 0.47 4.19
CA ILE A 113 11.49 -0.79 3.70
C ILE A 113 12.22 -0.58 2.37
N ASN A 114 13.38 -1.20 2.22
CA ASN A 114 14.05 -1.21 0.93
C ASN A 114 13.57 -2.37 0.04
N TYR A 115 13.87 -2.25 -1.25
CA TYR A 115 13.41 -3.20 -2.26
C TYR A 115 13.91 -4.63 -2.02
N ASP A 116 15.17 -4.81 -1.65
CA ASP A 116 15.76 -6.13 -1.43
C ASP A 116 15.05 -6.88 -0.30
N THR A 117 14.78 -6.21 0.80
CA THR A 117 14.03 -6.78 1.93
C THR A 117 12.61 -7.16 1.51
N LEU A 118 11.92 -6.30 0.77
CA LEU A 118 10.57 -6.58 0.28
C LEU A 118 10.54 -7.80 -0.65
N GLU A 119 11.53 -7.93 -1.54
CA GLU A 119 11.67 -9.09 -2.43
C GLU A 119 11.86 -10.39 -1.65
N LYS A 120 12.65 -10.36 -0.58
CA LYS A 120 12.85 -11.52 0.30
C LYS A 120 11.57 -11.89 1.07
N MET A 121 10.80 -10.91 1.52
CA MET A 121 9.47 -11.17 2.10
C MET A 121 8.55 -11.86 1.10
N GLU A 122 8.51 -11.38 -0.13
CA GLU A 122 7.70 -11.96 -1.21
C GLU A 122 8.12 -13.41 -1.50
N THR A 123 9.41 -13.70 -1.53
CA THR A 123 9.95 -15.06 -1.70
C THR A 123 9.43 -15.99 -0.60
N LEU A 124 9.44 -15.56 0.65
CA LEU A 124 8.94 -16.35 1.77
C LEU A 124 7.43 -16.57 1.70
N ILE A 125 6.66 -15.54 1.32
CA ILE A 125 5.22 -15.65 1.10
C ILE A 125 4.93 -16.70 0.02
N ASN A 126 5.64 -16.65 -1.09
CA ASN A 126 5.47 -17.59 -2.20
C ASN A 126 5.84 -19.01 -1.79
N PHE A 127 6.86 -19.18 -0.95
CA PHE A 127 7.22 -20.48 -0.38
C PHE A 127 6.07 -21.11 0.41
N PHE A 128 5.46 -20.37 1.32
CA PHE A 128 4.33 -20.88 2.10
C PHE A 128 3.07 -21.08 1.27
N SER A 129 2.87 -20.28 0.22
CA SER A 129 1.78 -20.47 -0.73
C SER A 129 1.94 -21.79 -1.51
N LYS A 130 3.16 -22.12 -1.87
CA LYS A 130 3.48 -23.37 -2.57
C LYS A 130 3.43 -24.62 -1.66
N TYR A 131 3.89 -24.48 -0.43
CA TYR A 131 3.98 -25.58 0.54
C TYR A 131 3.03 -25.34 1.73
N GLN A 132 1.74 -25.44 1.47
CA GLN A 132 0.70 -25.14 2.47
C GLN A 132 0.77 -26.03 3.72
N GLY A 133 1.24 -27.26 3.60
CA GLY A 133 1.48 -28.14 4.74
C GLY A 133 2.53 -27.60 5.71
N ILE A 134 3.58 -26.97 5.20
CA ILE A 134 4.61 -26.30 6.01
C ILE A 134 4.03 -25.05 6.69
N TYR A 135 3.20 -24.30 5.99
CA TYR A 135 2.51 -23.16 6.59
C TYR A 135 1.58 -23.59 7.74
N SER A 136 0.86 -24.70 7.59
CA SER A 136 0.04 -25.27 8.67
C SER A 136 0.87 -25.64 9.90
N LEU A 137 2.05 -26.22 9.72
CA LEU A 137 2.98 -26.52 10.81
C LEU A 137 3.44 -25.24 11.54
N LEU A 138 3.74 -24.18 10.80
CA LEU A 138 4.08 -22.90 11.42
C LEU A 138 2.94 -22.36 12.29
N LYS A 139 1.70 -22.43 11.79
CA LYS A 139 0.51 -21.99 12.54
C LYS A 139 0.32 -22.81 13.83
N GLU A 140 0.40 -24.11 13.77
CA GLU A 140 0.32 -25.00 14.94
C GLU A 140 1.38 -24.62 15.97
N PHE A 141 2.62 -24.44 15.53
CA PHE A 141 3.74 -24.04 16.40
C PHE A 141 3.50 -22.68 17.07
N GLN A 142 2.95 -21.71 16.34
CA GLN A 142 2.59 -20.39 16.87
C GLN A 142 1.49 -20.48 17.92
N GLU A 143 0.49 -21.32 17.71
CA GLU A 143 -0.63 -21.54 18.65
C GLU A 143 -0.15 -22.23 19.94
N ASP A 144 0.73 -23.24 19.83
CA ASP A 144 1.29 -23.97 20.98
C ASP A 144 2.09 -23.05 21.92
N LYS A 145 2.80 -22.06 21.37
CA LYS A 145 3.54 -21.07 22.18
C LYS A 145 2.65 -20.22 23.08
N HIS A 146 1.38 -20.07 22.75
CA HIS A 146 0.43 -19.32 23.59
C HIS A 146 -0.11 -20.16 24.75
N LEU A 147 0.13 -21.46 24.76
CA LEU A 147 -0.30 -22.35 25.85
C LEU A 147 0.73 -22.46 26.99
N ASP A 148 2.01 -22.06 26.72
CA ASP A 148 3.13 -22.15 27.67
C ASP A 148 3.38 -20.84 28.42
N THR A 149 2.57 -19.81 28.23
CA THR A 149 2.62 -18.52 28.95
C THR A 149 1.38 -18.30 29.81
#